data_47dba539580e23978dfbf2ec4429b447
#
_entry.id   47dba539580e23978dfbf2ec4429b447
#
_cell.length_a   1.000
_cell.length_b   1.000
_cell.length_c   1.000
_cell.angle_alpha   90.00
_cell.angle_beta   90.00
_cell.angle_gamma   90.00
#
_symmetry.space_group_name_H-M   'P 1'
#
loop_
_entity.id
_entity.type
_entity.pdbx_description
1 polymer ?
#
loop_
_entity_poly.entity_id
_entity_poly.type
_entity_poly.pdbx_seq_one_letter_code
_entity_poly.pdbx_strand_id
1 'polypeptide(L)'
;MGYSWYLFFDYTLSQKLINIKPSKRNELEITDINKLYLKEGKLNIHLLGRGYAWLDMGSYNSIQEANNFISVIEKRQGFKIGCIEEICFRNSWIRKKEMNYFISKYKHTEYGSYLKNIIKND
;
A
#
# COMPACT_ATOMS: atom_id res chain seq x y z
N MET A 1 4.14 18.95 -12.81
CA MET A 1 3.88 17.51 -12.78
C MET A 1 4.67 16.94 -11.60
N GLY A 2 4.02 16.49 -10.55
CA GLY A 2 4.68 15.85 -9.41
C GLY A 2 4.90 14.38 -9.72
N TYR A 3 6.06 13.86 -9.39
CA TYR A 3 6.34 12.42 -9.45
C TYR A 3 6.18 11.86 -8.05
N SER A 4 5.36 10.84 -7.90
CA SER A 4 5.16 10.14 -6.65
C SER A 4 5.76 8.74 -6.76
N TRP A 5 6.38 8.25 -5.69
CA TRP A 5 7.16 7.03 -5.72
C TRP A 5 6.74 6.08 -4.60
N TYR A 6 6.53 4.81 -4.94
CA TYR A 6 6.68 3.71 -4.00
C TYR A 6 8.05 3.08 -4.20
N LEU A 7 8.79 2.89 -3.12
CA LEU A 7 10.13 2.34 -3.16
C LEU A 7 10.17 1.05 -2.34
N PHE A 8 10.59 -0.02 -2.99
CA PHE A 8 10.80 -1.32 -2.36
C PHE A 8 12.29 -1.63 -2.44
N PHE A 9 12.89 -1.91 -1.29
CA PHE A 9 14.30 -2.22 -1.19
C PHE A 9 14.50 -3.64 -0.69
N ASP A 10 15.58 -4.26 -1.13
CA ASP A 10 16.01 -5.54 -0.62
C ASP A 10 16.69 -5.40 0.77
N TYR A 11 17.06 -6.52 1.36
CA TYR A 11 17.71 -6.58 2.68
C TYR A 11 19.09 -5.91 2.72
N THR A 12 19.70 -5.56 1.59
CA THR A 12 21.00 -4.90 1.52
C THR A 12 20.92 -3.39 1.75
N LEU A 13 19.70 -2.82 1.83
CA LEU A 13 19.50 -1.38 2.05
C LEU A 13 20.25 -0.86 3.27
N SER A 14 20.18 -1.55 4.40
CA SER A 14 20.83 -1.13 5.65
C SER A 14 22.35 -0.99 5.50
N GLN A 15 22.97 -1.91 4.77
CA GLN A 15 24.41 -1.88 4.48
C GLN A 15 24.78 -0.70 3.58
N LYS A 16 23.92 -0.36 2.62
CA LYS A 16 24.14 0.76 1.71
C LYS A 16 23.98 2.11 2.41
N LEU A 17 23.07 2.22 3.35
CA LEU A 17 22.83 3.43 4.14
C LEU A 17 24.05 3.86 4.95
N ILE A 18 24.85 2.93 5.46
CA ILE A 18 26.08 3.21 6.25
C ILE A 18 27.07 4.06 5.44
N ASN A 19 27.09 3.91 4.13
CA ASN A 19 28.05 4.57 3.24
C ASN A 19 27.51 5.89 2.63
N ILE A 20 26.29 6.28 2.93
CA ILE A 20 25.70 7.52 2.43
C ILE A 20 25.99 8.66 3.38
N LYS A 21 26.46 9.77 2.81
CA LYS A 21 26.70 11.00 3.55
C LYS A 21 25.44 11.86 3.55
N PRO A 22 25.13 12.53 4.67
CA PRO A 22 24.04 13.49 4.71
C PRO A 22 24.22 14.62 3.67
N SER A 23 23.11 15.07 3.12
CA SER A 23 23.04 16.22 2.20
C SER A 23 23.36 17.54 2.92
N LYS A 24 23.33 18.65 2.18
CA LYS A 24 23.44 19.99 2.75
C LYS A 24 22.34 20.32 3.78
N ARG A 25 21.22 19.57 3.76
CA ARG A 25 20.12 19.67 4.72
C ARG A 25 20.30 18.80 5.96
N ASN A 26 21.45 18.12 6.07
CA ASN A 26 21.77 17.16 7.12
C ASN A 26 20.80 15.94 7.14
N GLU A 27 20.28 15.57 5.96
CA GLU A 27 19.37 14.42 5.77
C GLU A 27 19.96 13.40 4.80
N LEU A 28 19.63 12.13 5.00
CA LEU A 28 19.96 11.09 4.04
C LEU A 28 18.94 11.14 2.89
N GLU A 29 19.46 11.37 1.68
CA GLU A 29 18.58 11.54 0.51
C GLU A 29 18.28 10.19 -0.15
N ILE A 30 17.00 9.90 -0.33
CA ILE A 30 16.54 8.68 -1.02
C ILE A 30 17.07 8.59 -2.45
N THR A 31 17.31 9.74 -3.08
CA THR A 31 17.88 9.84 -4.43
C THR A 31 19.27 9.23 -4.50
N ASP A 32 20.08 9.35 -3.43
CA ASP A 32 21.43 8.80 -3.43
C ASP A 32 21.42 7.27 -3.27
N ILE A 33 20.43 6.74 -2.54
CA ILE A 33 20.13 5.30 -2.51
C ILE A 33 19.79 4.81 -3.91
N ASN A 34 18.85 5.46 -4.58
CA ASN A 34 18.43 5.08 -5.92
C ASN A 34 19.59 5.11 -6.92
N LYS A 35 20.52 6.08 -6.81
CA LYS A 35 21.73 6.14 -7.63
C LYS A 35 22.66 4.95 -7.38
N LEU A 36 22.76 4.45 -6.15
CA LEU A 36 23.55 3.25 -5.85
C LEU A 36 22.95 2.02 -6.52
N TYR A 37 21.65 1.80 -6.35
CA TYR A 37 20.96 0.69 -7.02
C TYR A 37 21.03 0.80 -8.56
N LEU A 38 20.97 2.01 -9.10
CA LEU A 38 21.13 2.25 -10.54
C LEU A 38 22.53 1.85 -11.01
N LYS A 39 23.58 2.25 -10.29
CA LYS A 39 24.97 1.88 -10.62
C LYS A 39 25.23 0.37 -10.56
N GLU A 40 24.51 -0.32 -9.70
CA GLU A 40 24.57 -1.79 -9.56
C GLU A 40 23.70 -2.52 -10.62
N GLY A 41 22.97 -1.80 -11.45
CA GLY A 41 22.02 -2.39 -12.41
C GLY A 41 20.82 -3.06 -11.76
N LYS A 42 20.50 -2.71 -10.51
CA LYS A 42 19.43 -3.33 -9.70
C LYS A 42 18.19 -2.43 -9.54
N LEU A 43 18.20 -1.24 -10.13
CA LEU A 43 17.04 -0.35 -10.08
C LEU A 43 16.03 -0.75 -11.17
N ASN A 44 14.84 -1.16 -10.74
CA ASN A 44 13.71 -1.43 -11.62
C ASN A 44 12.67 -0.31 -11.49
N ILE A 45 12.07 0.09 -12.59
CA ILE A 45 11.05 1.14 -12.64
C ILE A 45 9.78 0.56 -13.24
N HIS A 46 8.67 0.72 -12.52
CA HIS A 46 7.33 0.40 -13.00
C HIS A 46 6.52 1.68 -13.12
N LEU A 47 6.05 1.98 -14.33
CA LEU A 47 5.18 3.12 -14.58
C LEU A 47 3.73 2.72 -14.26
N LEU A 48 3.14 3.41 -13.31
CA LEU A 48 1.72 3.25 -12.99
C LEU A 48 0.90 3.93 -14.10
N GLY A 49 -0.02 3.18 -14.71
CA GLY A 49 -0.88 3.66 -15.77
C GLY A 49 -2.07 4.47 -15.26
N ARG A 50 -3.04 4.70 -16.15
CA ARG A 50 -4.33 5.30 -15.77
C ARG A 50 -5.08 4.39 -14.80
N GLY A 51 -5.82 4.97 -13.87
CA GLY A 51 -6.57 4.21 -12.86
C GLY A 51 -5.87 4.09 -11.51
N TYR A 52 -4.60 4.48 -11.41
CA TYR A 52 -3.93 4.64 -10.13
C TYR A 52 -4.14 6.05 -9.61
N ALA A 53 -4.61 6.15 -8.37
CA ALA A 53 -4.70 7.40 -7.64
C ALA A 53 -3.56 7.47 -6.63
N TRP A 54 -2.80 8.55 -6.68
CA TRP A 54 -1.83 8.86 -5.64
C TRP A 54 -2.45 9.84 -4.66
N LEU A 55 -2.48 9.48 -3.39
CA LEU A 55 -3.01 10.30 -2.33
C LEU A 55 -1.87 10.55 -1.33
N ASP A 56 -1.37 11.79 -1.32
CA ASP A 56 -0.40 12.20 -0.33
C ASP A 56 -1.12 12.52 1.00
N MET A 57 -0.55 12.08 2.10
CA MET A 57 -1.11 12.27 3.44
C MET A 57 -0.17 13.08 4.35
N GLY A 58 0.67 13.93 3.76
CA GLY A 58 1.65 14.75 4.49
C GLY A 58 1.05 15.96 5.21
N SER A 59 -0.22 16.30 5.00
CA SER A 59 -0.92 17.40 5.67
C SER A 59 -2.30 16.99 6.15
N TYR A 60 -2.87 17.78 7.06
CA TYR A 60 -4.22 17.56 7.57
C TYR A 60 -5.28 17.57 6.46
N ASN A 61 -5.15 18.52 5.54
CA ASN A 61 -6.08 18.64 4.41
C ASN A 61 -5.97 17.44 3.45
N SER A 62 -4.76 17.01 3.13
CA SER A 62 -4.55 15.87 2.23
C SER A 62 -5.02 14.56 2.83
N ILE A 63 -4.92 14.37 4.16
CA ILE A 63 -5.54 13.21 4.85
C ILE A 63 -7.06 13.23 4.68
N GLN A 64 -7.69 14.40 4.85
CA GLN A 64 -9.14 14.52 4.70
C GLN A 64 -9.60 14.27 3.25
N GLU A 65 -8.87 14.77 2.27
CA GLU A 65 -9.13 14.51 0.85
C GLU A 65 -9.00 13.02 0.53
N ALA A 66 -7.96 12.35 1.03
CA ALA A 66 -7.77 10.92 0.86
C ALA A 66 -8.92 10.11 1.49
N ASN A 67 -9.34 10.46 2.70
CA ASN A 67 -10.48 9.83 3.37
C ASN A 67 -11.78 9.98 2.57
N ASN A 68 -12.04 11.17 2.06
CA ASN A 68 -13.22 11.44 1.24
C ASN A 68 -13.19 10.62 -0.05
N PHE A 69 -12.06 10.60 -0.74
CA PHE A 69 -11.86 9.83 -1.96
C PHE A 69 -12.13 8.33 -1.73
N ILE A 70 -11.49 7.74 -0.72
CA ILE A 70 -11.67 6.32 -0.36
C ILE A 70 -13.13 6.04 0.00
N SER A 71 -13.74 6.89 0.84
CA SER A 71 -15.13 6.73 1.26
C SER A 71 -16.10 6.71 0.09
N VAL A 72 -15.89 7.59 -0.90
CA VAL A 72 -16.74 7.65 -2.10
C VAL A 72 -16.60 6.36 -2.92
N ILE A 73 -15.38 5.90 -3.15
CA ILE A 73 -15.12 4.67 -3.91
C ILE A 73 -15.74 3.46 -3.21
N GLU A 74 -15.49 3.28 -1.92
CA GLU A 74 -16.04 2.16 -1.14
C GLU A 74 -17.58 2.14 -1.18
N LYS A 75 -18.22 3.31 -0.98
CA LYS A 75 -19.69 3.42 -1.01
C LYS A 75 -20.28 3.17 -2.39
N ARG A 76 -19.62 3.60 -3.46
CA ARG A 76 -20.13 3.47 -4.82
C ARG A 76 -19.88 2.12 -5.45
N GLN A 77 -18.76 1.50 -5.12
CA GLN A 77 -18.34 0.24 -5.73
C GLN A 77 -18.59 -0.97 -4.82
N GLY A 78 -18.90 -0.75 -3.55
CA GLY A 78 -19.27 -1.81 -2.62
C GLY A 78 -18.12 -2.73 -2.20
N PHE A 79 -16.85 -2.30 -2.36
CA PHE A 79 -15.70 -3.03 -1.87
C PHE A 79 -14.88 -2.18 -0.88
N LYS A 80 -14.02 -2.83 -0.11
CA LYS A 80 -13.14 -2.17 0.85
C LYS A 80 -11.73 -2.04 0.26
N ILE A 81 -11.20 -0.81 0.23
CA ILE A 81 -9.83 -0.56 -0.22
C ILE A 81 -8.85 -1.05 0.85
N GLY A 82 -7.85 -1.84 0.43
CA GLY A 82 -6.84 -2.36 1.33
C GLY A 82 -7.34 -3.41 2.33
N CYS A 83 -8.46 -4.08 2.05
CA CYS A 83 -8.96 -5.18 2.86
C CYS A 83 -7.99 -6.36 2.81
N ILE A 84 -7.17 -6.51 3.85
CA ILE A 84 -6.08 -7.50 3.89
C ILE A 84 -6.65 -8.92 3.80
N GLU A 85 -7.73 -9.23 4.50
CA GLU A 85 -8.37 -10.53 4.50
C GLU A 85 -8.89 -10.91 3.11
N GLU A 86 -9.50 -9.98 2.39
CA GLU A 86 -9.94 -10.21 1.02
C GLU A 86 -8.77 -10.44 0.08
N ILE A 87 -7.72 -9.60 0.17
CA ILE A 87 -6.50 -9.74 -0.63
C ILE A 87 -5.86 -11.10 -0.40
N CYS A 88 -5.72 -11.52 0.86
CA CYS A 88 -5.15 -12.82 1.21
C CYS A 88 -6.02 -13.98 0.69
N PHE A 89 -7.34 -13.84 0.79
CA PHE A 89 -8.27 -14.85 0.33
C PHE A 89 -8.26 -15.00 -1.20
N ARG A 90 -8.35 -13.90 -1.94
CA ARG A 90 -8.31 -13.91 -3.42
C ARG A 90 -6.97 -14.40 -3.98
N ASN A 91 -5.88 -14.18 -3.26
CA ASN A 91 -4.56 -14.74 -3.62
C ASN A 91 -4.33 -16.16 -3.10
N SER A 92 -5.33 -16.78 -2.49
CA SER A 92 -5.24 -18.14 -1.92
C SER A 92 -4.16 -18.29 -0.82
N TRP A 93 -3.77 -17.18 -0.17
CA TRP A 93 -2.85 -17.20 0.97
C TRP A 93 -3.54 -17.65 2.26
N ILE A 94 -4.87 -17.43 2.35
CA ILE A 94 -5.72 -17.98 3.40
C ILE A 94 -6.88 -18.74 2.77
N ARG A 95 -7.40 -19.71 3.51
CA ARG A 95 -8.53 -20.56 3.10
C ARG A 95 -9.82 -20.04 3.72
N LYS A 96 -10.94 -20.58 3.27
CA LYS A 96 -12.29 -20.28 3.80
C LYS A 96 -12.39 -20.44 5.33
N LYS A 97 -11.62 -21.38 5.91
CA LYS A 97 -11.58 -21.58 7.36
C LYS A 97 -11.03 -20.38 8.10
N GLU A 98 -9.90 -19.85 7.65
CA GLU A 98 -9.27 -18.66 8.24
C GLU A 98 -10.15 -17.42 8.02
N MET A 99 -10.78 -17.31 6.86
CA MET A 99 -11.73 -16.22 6.58
C MET A 99 -12.93 -16.25 7.52
N ASN A 100 -13.48 -17.44 7.82
CA ASN A 100 -14.57 -17.59 8.79
C ASN A 100 -14.16 -17.16 10.21
N TYR A 101 -12.89 -17.34 10.59
CA TYR A 101 -12.37 -16.82 11.85
C TYR A 101 -12.49 -15.29 11.89
N PHE A 102 -12.06 -14.58 10.86
CA PHE A 102 -12.16 -13.13 10.79
C PHE A 102 -13.62 -12.64 10.75
N ILE A 103 -14.50 -13.32 10.00
CA ILE A 103 -15.93 -13.03 10.00
C ILE A 103 -16.51 -13.14 11.42
N SER A 104 -16.13 -14.17 12.17
CA SER A 104 -16.58 -14.36 13.55
C SER A 104 -16.03 -13.28 14.47
N LYS A 105 -14.77 -12.90 14.29
CA LYS A 105 -14.11 -11.84 15.06
C LYS A 105 -14.78 -10.49 14.88
N TYR A 106 -15.22 -10.19 13.67
CA TYR A 106 -15.83 -8.90 13.28
C TYR A 106 -17.34 -8.97 13.10
N LYS A 107 -18.01 -10.00 13.61
CA LYS A 107 -19.43 -10.34 13.32
C LYS A 107 -20.45 -9.22 13.52
N HIS A 108 -20.17 -8.27 14.42
CA HIS A 108 -21.07 -7.17 14.76
C HIS A 108 -20.71 -5.86 14.06
N THR A 109 -19.88 -5.90 13.03
CA THR A 109 -19.42 -4.71 12.29
C THR A 109 -19.83 -4.80 10.81
N GLU A 110 -19.87 -3.65 10.14
CA GLU A 110 -20.02 -3.60 8.67
C GLU A 110 -18.88 -4.35 7.97
N TYR A 111 -17.67 -4.31 8.54
CA TYR A 111 -16.52 -5.03 8.00
C TYR A 111 -16.71 -6.54 8.01
N GLY A 112 -17.20 -7.10 9.11
CA GLY A 112 -17.53 -8.53 9.18
C GLY A 112 -18.64 -8.94 8.21
N SER A 113 -19.63 -8.08 8.02
CA SER A 113 -20.69 -8.29 7.02
C SER A 113 -20.13 -8.28 5.60
N TYR A 114 -19.19 -7.38 5.32
CA TYR A 114 -18.48 -7.33 4.06
C TYR A 114 -17.69 -8.62 3.79
N LEU A 115 -16.86 -9.08 4.74
CA LEU A 115 -16.09 -10.34 4.61
C LEU A 115 -17.00 -11.55 4.37
N LYS A 116 -18.16 -11.60 5.03
CA LYS A 116 -19.16 -12.65 4.81
C LYS A 116 -19.70 -12.66 3.38
N ASN A 117 -19.91 -11.49 2.79
CA ASN A 117 -20.39 -11.38 1.41
C ASN A 117 -19.36 -11.83 0.39
N ILE A 118 -18.06 -11.60 0.65
CA ILE A 118 -16.96 -12.10 -0.21
C ILE A 118 -17.03 -13.62 -0.35
N ILE A 119 -17.15 -14.36 0.77
CA ILE A 119 -17.21 -15.84 0.73
C ILE A 119 -18.45 -16.36 0.01
N LYS A 120 -19.56 -15.61 0.03
CA LYS A 120 -20.81 -16.07 -0.60
C LYS A 120 -20.79 -15.93 -2.12
N ASN A 121 -20.02 -14.97 -2.63
CA ASN A 121 -19.97 -14.63 -4.05
C ASN A 121 -18.80 -15.30 -4.78
N ASP A 122 -18.01 -16.12 -4.07
CA ASP A 122 -16.89 -16.93 -4.54
C ASP A 122 -17.28 -18.40 -4.59
#